data_e52aeabb393b91f47cb278dff3b8a858
#
_entry.id   e52aeabb393b91f47cb278dff3b8a858
#
_cell.length_a   1.000
_cell.length_b   1.000
_cell.length_c   1.000
_cell.angle_alpha   90.00
_cell.angle_beta   90.00
_cell.angle_gamma   90.00
#
_symmetry.space_group_name_H-M   'P 1'
#
loop_
_entity.id
_entity.type
_entity.pdbx_description
1 polymer ?
#
loop_
_entity_poly.entity_id
_entity_poly.type
_entity_poly.pdbx_seq_one_letter_code
_entity_poly.pdbx_strand_id
1 'polypeptide(L)'
;NLRELDLQENEIEDCSINWLSLFPESFTSLVTLNFSCLEGDVNIAVLERLITRCRNLKTLKVNNSIPLDLLASLLRKAPQIVELGTGRFSADYHLSLFSKLEAAFAGCKSLRRLSGAWDAVPEYLPAFYCVCEGLTSLNLSYATVRGPELIKFISRCKNLQLLWVMDLIEDHGLAIVASSCNKLQELRVFPSSPFDAAEQVSLTERGLVDVSASCPMLESVLYFCRRMTNEALITIAKNRPNFTCFRLCILEPHTPDYITHQPLDAGFSAIVESCKGLRRLSVSGLLTDRLFKSIGAHADRLEMLSIAFAGNSDLGLHYILSGCKSLKKLEIRDCPFGDKPLLANAAKLETMRSLWMSSCSLTLGACRQLARKMPRLSVEVMNDPRRACSLDSLTDESPIETLYVYRTIAGPRSDTPACVQIV
;
A
#
# COMPACT_ATOMS: atom_id res chain seq x y z
N ASN A 1 0.70 29.47 13.62
CA ASN A 1 1.75 28.60 14.19
C ASN A 1 1.72 27.22 13.54
N LEU A 2 2.10 27.15 12.25
CA LEU A 2 2.21 25.87 11.51
C LEU A 2 3.35 25.05 12.12
N ARG A 3 3.06 23.80 12.50
CA ARG A 3 4.05 22.84 13.03
C ARG A 3 4.27 21.66 12.08
N GLU A 4 3.27 21.32 11.30
CA GLU A 4 3.28 20.19 10.41
C GLU A 4 2.85 20.65 9.02
N LEU A 5 3.70 20.40 8.03
CA LEU A 5 3.40 20.52 6.61
C LEU A 5 3.71 19.19 5.97
N ASP A 6 2.66 18.46 5.67
CA ASP A 6 2.71 17.17 4.97
C ASP A 6 1.96 17.30 3.64
N LEU A 7 2.71 17.20 2.54
CA LEU A 7 2.22 17.35 1.18
C LEU A 7 2.21 16.00 0.43
N GLN A 8 2.20 14.89 1.16
CA GLN A 8 2.34 13.55 0.58
C GLN A 8 1.16 13.13 -0.33
N GLU A 9 -0.05 13.63 -0.08
CA GLU A 9 -1.26 13.26 -0.82
C GLU A 9 -1.73 14.36 -1.80
N ASN A 10 -0.88 15.32 -2.10
CA ASN A 10 -1.24 16.40 -3.02
C ASN A 10 -0.79 16.05 -4.45
N GLU A 11 -1.74 16.01 -5.37
CA GLU A 11 -1.53 15.90 -6.83
C GLU A 11 -1.13 17.27 -7.43
N ILE A 12 -0.17 17.98 -6.82
CA ILE A 12 0.33 19.25 -7.35
C ILE A 12 1.41 18.90 -8.37
N GLU A 13 1.06 18.95 -9.64
CA GLU A 13 1.94 18.59 -10.76
C GLU A 13 3.03 19.62 -11.04
N ASP A 14 2.84 20.89 -10.67
CA ASP A 14 3.80 21.97 -10.92
C ASP A 14 3.91 22.94 -9.75
N CYS A 15 5.02 22.85 -9.02
CA CYS A 15 5.43 23.84 -8.04
C CYS A 15 6.45 24.81 -8.64
N SER A 16 6.12 25.48 -9.74
CA SER A 16 6.95 26.53 -10.35
C SER A 16 7.21 27.72 -9.42
N ILE A 17 6.45 27.82 -8.36
CA ILE A 17 6.59 28.86 -7.33
C ILE A 17 7.56 28.36 -6.26
N ASN A 18 8.53 29.20 -5.89
CA ASN A 18 9.41 28.93 -4.75
C ASN A 18 8.62 29.04 -3.42
N TRP A 19 7.75 28.05 -3.17
CA TRP A 19 6.83 28.01 -2.04
C TRP A 19 7.54 28.05 -0.68
N LEU A 20 8.77 27.53 -0.59
CA LEU A 20 9.57 27.60 0.63
C LEU A 20 9.92 29.06 1.03
N SER A 21 10.02 29.98 0.07
CA SER A 21 10.30 31.38 0.35
C SER A 21 9.12 32.13 0.98
N LEU A 22 7.92 31.54 0.95
CA LEU A 22 6.74 32.11 1.60
C LEU A 22 6.80 32.03 3.14
N PHE A 23 7.69 31.18 3.68
CA PHE A 23 7.88 31.14 5.13
C PHE A 23 8.70 32.34 5.61
N PRO A 24 8.14 33.22 6.49
CA PRO A 24 8.86 34.34 7.02
C PRO A 24 10.13 33.94 7.77
N GLU A 25 11.13 34.82 7.83
CA GLU A 25 12.41 34.48 8.50
C GLU A 25 12.26 34.21 10.00
N SER A 26 11.24 34.78 10.64
CA SER A 26 10.88 34.53 12.04
C SER A 26 10.22 33.16 12.28
N PHE A 27 9.93 32.41 11.23
CA PHE A 27 9.25 31.12 11.34
C PHE A 27 10.20 29.99 11.79
N THR A 28 9.98 29.47 12.99
CA THR A 28 10.86 28.46 13.66
C THR A 28 10.10 27.26 14.21
N SER A 29 8.77 27.20 14.03
CA SER A 29 7.89 26.25 14.73
C SER A 29 7.75 24.90 14.06
N LEU A 30 8.38 24.67 12.90
CA LEU A 30 8.19 23.46 12.11
C LEU A 30 8.78 22.22 12.79
N VAL A 31 7.97 21.18 12.87
CA VAL A 31 8.32 19.85 13.41
C VAL A 31 8.32 18.79 12.30
N THR A 32 7.39 18.91 11.35
CA THR A 32 7.26 18.02 10.20
C THR A 32 7.30 18.81 8.91
N LEU A 33 8.17 18.40 8.00
CA LEU A 33 8.23 18.87 6.62
C LEU A 33 8.31 17.65 5.70
N ASN A 34 7.24 17.39 4.96
CA ASN A 34 7.15 16.32 3.98
C ASN A 34 6.69 16.88 2.64
N PHE A 35 7.56 16.84 1.65
CA PHE A 35 7.28 17.21 0.26
C PHE A 35 7.78 16.14 -0.72
N SER A 36 7.87 14.90 -0.27
CA SER A 36 8.42 13.78 -1.04
C SER A 36 7.66 13.48 -2.34
N CYS A 37 6.38 13.82 -2.41
CA CYS A 37 5.53 13.60 -3.58
C CYS A 37 5.40 14.82 -4.51
N LEU A 38 5.99 15.96 -4.14
CA LEU A 38 5.98 17.13 -5.02
C LEU A 38 7.00 16.96 -6.15
N GLU A 39 6.57 17.26 -7.37
CA GLU A 39 7.48 17.37 -8.51
C GLU A 39 8.07 18.78 -8.60
N GLY A 40 9.23 18.89 -9.26
CA GLY A 40 9.91 20.14 -9.50
C GLY A 40 11.07 20.47 -8.57
N ASP A 41 11.82 21.48 -8.94
CA ASP A 41 13.02 21.90 -8.25
C ASP A 41 12.73 22.70 -6.98
N VAL A 42 13.52 22.45 -5.96
CA VAL A 42 13.43 23.11 -4.67
C VAL A 42 14.59 24.08 -4.48
N ASN A 43 14.32 25.31 -4.06
CA ASN A 43 15.39 26.25 -3.75
C ASN A 43 16.15 25.81 -2.48
N ILE A 44 17.32 25.29 -2.71
CA ILE A 44 18.19 24.65 -1.72
C ILE A 44 18.62 25.64 -0.61
N ALA A 45 19.02 26.86 -0.98
CA ALA A 45 19.46 27.84 -0.01
C ALA A 45 18.32 28.26 0.95
N VAL A 46 17.09 28.28 0.46
CA VAL A 46 15.90 28.55 1.29
C VAL A 46 15.60 27.35 2.19
N LEU A 47 15.65 26.12 1.65
CA LEU A 47 15.46 24.91 2.43
C LEU A 47 16.49 24.78 3.57
N GLU A 48 17.75 25.02 3.28
CA GLU A 48 18.81 25.00 4.30
C GLU A 48 18.59 26.03 5.42
N ARG A 49 18.23 27.28 5.07
CA ARG A 49 17.88 28.29 6.04
C ARG A 49 16.68 27.90 6.90
N LEU A 50 15.63 27.33 6.28
CA LEU A 50 14.45 26.86 6.98
C LEU A 50 14.79 25.76 7.98
N ILE A 51 15.53 24.73 7.55
CA ILE A 51 15.95 23.62 8.41
C ILE A 51 16.83 24.10 9.56
N THR A 52 17.77 25.01 9.30
CA THR A 52 18.71 25.52 10.32
C THR A 52 17.97 26.28 11.42
N ARG A 53 16.94 27.06 11.09
CA ARG A 53 16.17 27.82 12.09
C ARG A 53 15.12 27.00 12.82
N CYS A 54 14.60 25.92 12.19
CA CYS A 54 13.59 25.04 12.79
C CYS A 54 14.24 23.93 13.63
N ARG A 55 14.79 24.27 14.79
CA ARG A 55 15.53 23.35 15.67
C ARG A 55 14.70 22.20 16.24
N ASN A 56 13.35 22.30 16.16
CA ASN A 56 12.43 21.25 16.59
C ASN A 56 12.01 20.32 15.44
N LEU A 57 12.62 20.45 14.25
CA LEU A 57 12.31 19.62 13.11
C LEU A 57 12.71 18.16 13.42
N LYS A 58 11.72 17.27 13.39
CA LYS A 58 11.86 15.81 13.64
C LYS A 58 11.63 14.97 12.40
N THR A 59 10.77 15.43 11.49
CA THR A 59 10.47 14.74 10.23
C THR A 59 10.89 15.61 9.06
N LEU A 60 11.75 15.06 8.20
CA LEU A 60 12.12 15.67 6.92
C LEU A 60 12.02 14.61 5.83
N LYS A 61 11.08 14.79 4.89
CA LYS A 61 10.98 13.96 3.69
C LYS A 61 11.10 14.85 2.46
N VAL A 62 12.14 14.62 1.69
CA VAL A 62 12.47 15.41 0.51
C VAL A 62 12.08 14.67 -0.77
N ASN A 63 11.84 15.43 -1.83
CA ASN A 63 11.50 14.90 -3.15
C ASN A 63 12.75 14.46 -3.96
N ASN A 64 12.52 13.94 -5.15
CA ASN A 64 13.56 13.40 -6.04
C ASN A 64 14.55 14.44 -6.56
N SER A 65 14.23 15.75 -6.50
CA SER A 65 15.12 16.79 -6.99
C SER A 65 16.27 17.13 -6.03
N ILE A 66 16.24 16.61 -4.79
CA ILE A 66 17.29 16.86 -3.80
C ILE A 66 18.44 15.85 -3.96
N PRO A 67 19.63 16.28 -4.42
CA PRO A 67 20.77 15.38 -4.59
C PRO A 67 21.41 15.00 -3.27
N LEU A 68 22.14 13.90 -3.25
CA LEU A 68 22.71 13.28 -2.04
C LEU A 68 23.73 14.13 -1.28
N ASP A 69 24.58 14.87 -1.97
CA ASP A 69 25.58 15.74 -1.35
C ASP A 69 24.90 16.83 -0.54
N LEU A 70 23.75 17.30 -1.04
CA LEU A 70 22.93 18.26 -0.36
C LEU A 70 22.18 17.64 0.81
N LEU A 71 21.66 16.44 0.66
CA LEU A 71 21.06 15.69 1.77
C LEU A 71 22.05 15.56 2.94
N ALA A 72 23.32 15.22 2.65
CA ALA A 72 24.38 15.16 3.66
C ALA A 72 24.61 16.53 4.37
N SER A 73 24.48 17.64 3.62
CA SER A 73 24.55 18.98 4.22
C SER A 73 23.36 19.27 5.14
N LEU A 74 22.14 18.94 4.70
CA LEU A 74 20.91 19.15 5.47
C LEU A 74 20.94 18.35 6.79
N LEU A 75 21.37 17.08 6.74
CA LEU A 75 21.46 16.21 7.93
C LEU A 75 22.46 16.74 8.97
N ARG A 76 23.58 17.32 8.55
CA ARG A 76 24.53 17.95 9.49
C ARG A 76 23.92 19.16 10.22
N LYS A 77 22.96 19.85 9.59
CA LYS A 77 22.24 21.01 10.18
C LYS A 77 21.08 20.60 11.08
N ALA A 78 20.57 19.36 10.92
CA ALA A 78 19.43 18.84 11.66
C ALA A 78 19.67 17.41 12.21
N PRO A 79 20.68 17.21 13.07
CA PRO A 79 21.01 15.88 13.62
C PRO A 79 19.92 15.29 14.52
N GLN A 80 18.95 16.10 14.96
CA GLN A 80 17.82 15.71 15.80
C GLN A 80 16.68 15.02 15.03
N ILE A 81 16.82 14.81 13.72
CA ILE A 81 15.79 14.17 12.89
C ILE A 81 15.53 12.74 13.37
N VAL A 82 14.26 12.41 13.49
CA VAL A 82 13.73 11.10 13.88
C VAL A 82 13.24 10.32 12.67
N GLU A 83 12.69 11.03 11.67
CA GLU A 83 12.17 10.44 10.43
C GLU A 83 12.75 11.18 9.23
N LEU A 84 13.37 10.40 8.34
CA LEU A 84 13.99 10.89 7.12
C LEU A 84 13.41 10.18 5.90
N GLY A 85 12.98 10.96 4.91
CA GLY A 85 12.77 10.51 3.54
C GLY A 85 13.88 11.09 2.66
N THR A 86 14.72 10.22 2.10
CA THR A 86 15.79 10.65 1.20
C THR A 86 15.22 10.94 -0.18
N GLY A 87 15.85 11.88 -0.89
CA GLY A 87 15.60 12.08 -2.30
C GLY A 87 16.24 11.00 -3.17
N ARG A 88 16.60 11.38 -4.39
CA ARG A 88 17.19 10.51 -5.40
C ARG A 88 18.66 10.26 -5.12
N PHE A 89 19.08 9.00 -5.28
CA PHE A 89 20.49 8.63 -5.28
C PHE A 89 21.09 8.76 -6.66
N SER A 90 22.39 9.07 -6.74
CA SER A 90 23.13 9.03 -7.99
C SER A 90 23.31 7.58 -8.44
N ALA A 91 23.11 7.34 -9.74
CA ALA A 91 23.41 6.03 -10.32
C ALA A 91 24.93 5.70 -10.28
N ASP A 92 25.78 6.74 -10.18
CA ASP A 92 27.20 6.58 -10.11
C ASP A 92 27.70 6.65 -8.65
N TYR A 93 28.45 5.65 -8.24
CA TYR A 93 29.08 5.64 -6.92
C TYR A 93 30.29 6.56 -6.86
N HIS A 94 30.31 7.46 -5.89
CA HIS A 94 31.44 8.36 -5.60
C HIS A 94 31.89 8.22 -4.14
N LEU A 95 33.13 7.81 -3.94
CA LEU A 95 33.71 7.60 -2.59
C LEU A 95 33.65 8.85 -1.72
N SER A 96 33.89 10.03 -2.31
CA SER A 96 33.81 11.31 -1.57
C SER A 96 32.39 11.62 -1.06
N LEU A 97 31.39 11.26 -1.85
CA LEU A 97 29.98 11.41 -1.46
C LEU A 97 29.59 10.38 -0.41
N PHE A 98 30.03 9.14 -0.57
CA PHE A 98 29.83 8.09 0.43
C PHE A 98 30.34 8.54 1.82
N SER A 99 31.59 9.02 1.90
CA SER A 99 32.18 9.47 3.16
C SER A 99 31.42 10.65 3.79
N LYS A 100 30.87 11.56 2.97
CA LYS A 100 30.05 12.68 3.47
C LYS A 100 28.72 12.17 4.03
N LEU A 101 28.08 11.19 3.37
CA LEU A 101 26.85 10.57 3.83
C LEU A 101 27.05 9.80 5.13
N GLU A 102 28.06 8.95 5.19
CA GLU A 102 28.41 8.18 6.38
C GLU A 102 28.63 9.09 7.59
N ALA A 103 29.40 10.15 7.42
CA ALA A 103 29.64 11.13 8.49
C ALA A 103 28.36 11.86 8.91
N ALA A 104 27.47 12.19 7.96
CA ALA A 104 26.19 12.83 8.25
C ALA A 104 25.26 11.91 9.02
N PHE A 105 25.12 10.64 8.61
CA PHE A 105 24.29 9.65 9.30
C PHE A 105 24.83 9.29 10.68
N ALA A 106 26.16 9.26 10.87
CA ALA A 106 26.77 9.05 12.18
C ALA A 106 26.34 10.11 13.21
N GLY A 107 26.02 11.33 12.76
CA GLY A 107 25.44 12.40 13.59
C GLY A 107 23.96 12.20 13.95
N CYS A 108 23.19 11.42 13.16
CA CYS A 108 21.73 11.29 13.30
C CYS A 108 21.32 10.20 14.30
N LYS A 109 21.79 10.24 15.53
CA LYS A 109 21.53 9.22 16.57
C LYS A 109 20.05 9.06 16.95
N SER A 110 19.23 10.06 16.67
CA SER A 110 17.79 10.05 16.93
C SER A 110 16.99 9.40 15.83
N LEU A 111 17.60 9.03 14.70
CA LEU A 111 16.90 8.48 13.54
C LEU A 111 16.25 7.11 13.89
N ARG A 112 14.97 7.00 13.60
CA ARG A 112 14.14 5.79 13.84
C ARG A 112 13.40 5.34 12.58
N ARG A 113 13.12 6.22 11.65
CA ARG A 113 12.38 5.92 10.42
C ARG A 113 13.15 6.44 9.21
N LEU A 114 13.41 5.55 8.28
CA LEU A 114 14.13 5.83 7.03
C LEU A 114 13.28 5.40 5.84
N SER A 115 13.14 6.27 4.86
CA SER A 115 12.41 6.01 3.61
C SER A 115 13.10 6.66 2.41
N GLY A 116 12.61 6.34 1.20
CA GLY A 116 13.14 6.89 -0.04
C GLY A 116 14.16 5.96 -0.69
N ALA A 117 15.42 6.37 -0.76
CA ALA A 117 16.50 5.66 -1.45
C ALA A 117 16.19 5.38 -2.94
N TRP A 118 15.55 6.34 -3.63
CA TRP A 118 15.27 6.28 -5.06
C TRP A 118 16.55 6.08 -5.85
N ASP A 119 16.59 5.12 -6.76
CA ASP A 119 17.74 4.78 -7.60
C ASP A 119 19.04 4.51 -6.81
N ALA A 120 18.93 4.10 -5.54
CA ALA A 120 20.11 3.78 -4.74
C ALA A 120 20.86 2.59 -5.33
N VAL A 121 22.19 2.75 -5.44
CA VAL A 121 23.09 1.64 -5.75
C VAL A 121 23.55 0.96 -4.46
N PRO A 122 23.79 -0.38 -4.47
CA PRO A 122 24.12 -1.15 -3.27
C PRO A 122 25.31 -0.60 -2.48
N GLU A 123 26.26 0.02 -3.17
CA GLU A 123 27.51 0.56 -2.62
C GLU A 123 27.27 1.71 -1.64
N TYR A 124 26.12 2.39 -1.67
CA TYR A 124 25.77 3.43 -0.70
C TYR A 124 25.15 2.89 0.58
N LEU A 125 24.61 1.66 0.60
CA LEU A 125 23.93 1.11 1.77
C LEU A 125 24.80 1.07 3.04
N PRO A 126 26.12 0.80 2.97
CA PRO A 126 26.98 0.84 4.16
C PRO A 126 27.01 2.20 4.87
N ALA A 127 26.73 3.31 4.19
CA ALA A 127 26.64 4.63 4.82
C ALA A 127 25.55 4.72 5.90
N PHE A 128 24.54 3.86 5.84
CA PHE A 128 23.46 3.79 6.82
C PHE A 128 23.73 2.86 8.01
N TYR A 129 24.83 2.09 8.02
CA TYR A 129 25.09 1.08 9.06
C TYR A 129 25.12 1.65 10.46
N CYS A 130 25.60 2.89 10.62
CA CYS A 130 25.69 3.56 11.91
C CYS A 130 24.30 3.87 12.55
N VAL A 131 23.22 3.86 11.78
CA VAL A 131 21.86 4.12 12.28
C VAL A 131 20.99 2.87 12.36
N CYS A 132 21.42 1.73 11.79
CA CYS A 132 20.61 0.50 11.67
C CYS A 132 20.02 0.02 13.01
N GLU A 133 20.79 0.01 14.08
CA GLU A 133 20.33 -0.44 15.41
C GLU A 133 19.21 0.44 15.98
N GLY A 134 19.18 1.72 15.57
CA GLY A 134 18.16 2.67 15.97
C GLY A 134 16.86 2.56 15.17
N LEU A 135 16.91 1.98 13.97
CA LEU A 135 15.77 1.97 13.06
C LEU A 135 14.65 1.04 13.55
N THR A 136 13.44 1.58 13.57
CA THR A 136 12.19 0.86 13.80
C THR A 136 11.33 0.76 12.55
N SER A 137 11.55 1.62 11.55
CA SER A 137 10.85 1.62 10.27
C SER A 137 11.84 1.82 9.12
N LEU A 138 11.75 0.95 8.13
CA LEU A 138 12.52 1.01 6.90
C LEU A 138 11.59 0.84 5.71
N ASN A 139 11.52 1.87 4.86
CA ASN A 139 10.75 1.85 3.63
C ASN A 139 11.66 2.01 2.42
N LEU A 140 11.89 0.90 1.73
CA LEU A 140 12.67 0.80 0.49
C LEU A 140 11.77 0.42 -0.71
N SER A 141 10.48 0.76 -0.68
CA SER A 141 9.54 0.42 -1.76
C SER A 141 9.82 1.13 -3.09
N TYR A 142 10.74 2.08 -3.09
CA TYR A 142 11.20 2.77 -4.29
C TYR A 142 12.66 2.48 -4.63
N ALA A 143 13.33 1.64 -3.83
CA ALA A 143 14.74 1.32 -4.01
C ALA A 143 14.88 0.02 -4.81
N THR A 144 15.44 0.11 -6.00
CA THR A 144 15.72 -1.05 -6.87
C THR A 144 16.99 -1.80 -6.48
N VAL A 145 17.31 -1.82 -5.18
CA VAL A 145 18.54 -2.43 -4.65
C VAL A 145 18.37 -3.94 -4.54
N ARG A 146 19.37 -4.68 -5.02
CA ARG A 146 19.46 -6.14 -4.96
C ARG A 146 20.75 -6.59 -4.26
N GLY A 147 20.79 -7.87 -3.92
CA GLY A 147 22.02 -8.59 -3.58
C GLY A 147 22.48 -8.45 -2.12
N PRO A 148 23.73 -8.88 -1.85
CA PRO A 148 24.22 -9.10 -0.51
C PRO A 148 24.29 -7.84 0.36
N GLU A 149 24.46 -6.65 -0.22
CA GLU A 149 24.51 -5.41 0.56
C GLU A 149 23.16 -5.02 1.15
N LEU A 150 22.04 -5.27 0.42
CA LEU A 150 20.69 -5.12 0.96
C LEU A 150 20.49 -6.05 2.16
N ILE A 151 20.89 -7.31 2.02
CA ILE A 151 20.80 -8.32 3.08
C ILE A 151 21.61 -7.94 4.29
N LYS A 152 22.86 -7.49 4.12
CA LYS A 152 23.72 -6.98 5.21
C LYS A 152 23.13 -5.77 5.90
N PHE A 153 22.52 -4.86 5.15
CA PHE A 153 21.86 -3.69 5.70
C PHE A 153 20.70 -4.10 6.61
N ILE A 154 19.77 -4.92 6.08
CA ILE A 154 18.60 -5.38 6.83
C ILE A 154 18.99 -6.20 8.06
N SER A 155 20.01 -7.08 7.96
CA SER A 155 20.45 -7.92 9.08
C SER A 155 20.96 -7.12 10.29
N ARG A 156 21.33 -5.85 10.10
CA ARG A 156 21.74 -4.93 11.17
C ARG A 156 20.56 -4.23 11.83
N CYS A 157 19.39 -4.21 11.21
CA CYS A 157 18.20 -3.49 11.68
C CYS A 157 17.38 -4.33 12.68
N LYS A 158 17.99 -4.75 13.79
CA LYS A 158 17.41 -5.69 14.77
C LYS A 158 16.17 -5.18 15.51
N ASN A 159 15.92 -3.88 15.50
CA ASN A 159 14.76 -3.27 16.16
C ASN A 159 13.62 -2.94 15.19
N LEU A 160 13.68 -3.46 13.96
CA LEU A 160 12.73 -3.15 12.92
C LEU A 160 11.33 -3.67 13.28
N GLN A 161 10.35 -2.78 13.16
CA GLN A 161 8.91 -3.04 13.35
C GLN A 161 8.16 -2.97 12.03
N LEU A 162 8.59 -2.08 11.12
CA LEU A 162 7.97 -1.88 9.82
C LEU A 162 9.02 -2.05 8.72
N LEU A 163 8.78 -2.96 7.79
CA LEU A 163 9.64 -3.19 6.63
C LEU A 163 8.81 -3.16 5.34
N TRP A 164 9.11 -2.20 4.46
CA TRP A 164 8.57 -2.12 3.11
C TRP A 164 9.71 -2.26 2.12
N VAL A 165 9.64 -3.24 1.25
CA VAL A 165 10.69 -3.56 0.26
C VAL A 165 10.07 -3.99 -1.05
N MET A 166 10.88 -4.04 -2.09
CA MET A 166 10.51 -4.68 -3.34
C MET A 166 10.80 -6.19 -3.29
N ASP A 167 10.22 -6.96 -4.20
CA ASP A 167 10.44 -8.39 -4.39
C ASP A 167 11.91 -8.76 -4.70
N LEU A 168 12.73 -7.74 -4.98
CA LEU A 168 14.19 -7.83 -5.14
C LEU A 168 14.92 -8.32 -3.88
N ILE A 169 14.25 -8.34 -2.73
CA ILE A 169 14.76 -8.92 -1.48
C ILE A 169 14.91 -10.45 -1.57
N GLU A 170 14.09 -11.10 -2.41
CA GLU A 170 14.05 -12.56 -2.62
C GLU A 170 13.76 -13.38 -1.35
N ASP A 171 13.54 -14.69 -1.47
CA ASP A 171 13.32 -15.57 -0.31
C ASP A 171 14.51 -15.60 0.64
N HIS A 172 15.74 -15.51 0.10
CA HIS A 172 16.95 -15.47 0.93
C HIS A 172 16.98 -14.25 1.85
N GLY A 173 16.64 -13.07 1.33
CA GLY A 173 16.57 -11.85 2.15
C GLY A 173 15.46 -11.92 3.19
N LEU A 174 14.30 -12.49 2.86
CA LEU A 174 13.22 -12.70 3.82
C LEU A 174 13.60 -13.71 4.91
N ALA A 175 14.38 -14.75 4.60
CA ALA A 175 14.93 -15.65 5.63
C ALA A 175 15.87 -14.93 6.61
N ILE A 176 16.63 -13.94 6.13
CA ILE A 176 17.44 -13.08 7.00
C ILE A 176 16.57 -12.12 7.83
N VAL A 177 15.50 -11.55 7.25
CA VAL A 177 14.49 -10.79 8.01
C VAL A 177 13.92 -11.66 9.14
N ALA A 178 13.51 -12.89 8.83
CA ALA A 178 12.98 -13.86 9.79
C ALA A 178 13.94 -14.11 10.96
N SER A 179 15.23 -14.25 10.69
CA SER A 179 16.25 -14.52 11.73
C SER A 179 16.72 -13.30 12.50
N SER A 180 16.60 -12.08 11.93
CA SER A 180 17.19 -10.86 12.48
C SER A 180 16.19 -9.87 13.06
N CYS A 181 14.94 -9.84 12.54
CA CYS A 181 13.94 -8.81 12.82
C CYS A 181 12.76 -9.36 13.63
N ASN A 182 13.03 -9.93 14.81
CA ASN A 182 12.00 -10.59 15.64
C ASN A 182 10.92 -9.63 16.23
N LYS A 183 11.12 -8.31 16.10
CA LYS A 183 10.14 -7.28 16.50
C LYS A 183 9.24 -6.82 15.35
N LEU A 184 9.36 -7.45 14.17
CA LEU A 184 8.61 -7.06 12.99
C LEU A 184 7.10 -7.21 13.22
N GLN A 185 6.35 -6.12 12.97
CA GLN A 185 4.91 -6.01 13.10
C GLN A 185 4.24 -5.91 11.73
N GLU A 186 4.89 -5.24 10.78
CA GLU A 186 4.38 -5.05 9.44
C GLU A 186 5.45 -5.38 8.39
N LEU A 187 5.07 -6.22 7.41
CA LEU A 187 5.85 -6.50 6.21
C LEU A 187 5.05 -6.12 4.96
N ARG A 188 5.64 -5.30 4.08
CA ARG A 188 5.12 -5.07 2.73
C ARG A 188 6.19 -5.39 1.70
N VAL A 189 5.84 -6.28 0.77
CA VAL A 189 6.69 -6.63 -0.37
C VAL A 189 5.96 -6.26 -1.65
N PHE A 190 6.54 -5.35 -2.42
CA PHE A 190 5.97 -4.81 -3.65
C PHE A 190 6.64 -5.44 -4.88
N PRO A 191 5.94 -5.57 -6.00
CA PRO A 191 6.54 -6.04 -7.24
C PRO A 191 7.44 -4.96 -7.84
N SER A 192 8.64 -5.35 -8.28
CA SER A 192 9.56 -4.46 -9.01
C SER A 192 9.13 -4.26 -10.46
N SER A 193 8.55 -5.30 -11.07
CA SER A 193 8.07 -5.30 -12.45
C SER A 193 6.72 -6.04 -12.53
N PRO A 194 5.60 -5.37 -12.25
CA PRO A 194 4.29 -6.03 -12.19
C PRO A 194 3.80 -6.55 -13.55
N PHE A 195 4.35 -6.03 -14.66
CA PHE A 195 3.92 -6.36 -16.02
C PHE A 195 4.87 -7.29 -16.78
N ASP A 196 6.09 -7.52 -16.28
CA ASP A 196 7.07 -8.37 -16.93
C ASP A 196 6.90 -9.84 -16.55
N ALA A 197 6.45 -10.64 -17.51
CA ALA A 197 6.28 -12.09 -17.33
C ALA A 197 7.62 -12.87 -17.30
N ALA A 198 8.72 -12.27 -17.73
CA ALA A 198 9.96 -12.96 -18.07
C ALA A 198 11.02 -13.00 -16.96
N GLU A 199 10.93 -12.23 -15.91
CA GLU A 199 11.93 -12.28 -14.85
C GLU A 199 11.63 -13.44 -13.88
N GLN A 200 12.62 -14.32 -13.70
CA GLN A 200 12.64 -15.31 -12.63
C GLN A 200 12.74 -14.55 -11.29
N VAL A 201 11.60 -14.24 -10.71
CA VAL A 201 11.58 -13.67 -9.36
C VAL A 201 11.89 -14.79 -8.38
N SER A 202 13.00 -14.65 -7.63
CA SER A 202 13.40 -15.59 -6.57
C SER A 202 12.57 -15.42 -5.29
N LEU A 203 11.40 -14.77 -5.40
CA LEU A 203 10.46 -14.58 -4.32
C LEU A 203 9.26 -15.54 -4.50
N THR A 204 9.08 -16.40 -3.52
CA THR A 204 7.98 -17.35 -3.46
C THR A 204 7.22 -17.23 -2.14
N GLU A 205 6.27 -18.12 -1.88
CA GLU A 205 5.59 -18.23 -0.59
C GLU A 205 6.53 -18.57 0.57
N ARG A 206 7.71 -19.18 0.29
CA ARG A 206 8.66 -19.65 1.30
C ARG A 206 9.14 -18.50 2.20
N GLY A 207 9.51 -17.38 1.61
CA GLY A 207 9.95 -16.20 2.38
C GLY A 207 8.88 -15.72 3.35
N LEU A 208 7.60 -15.71 2.95
CA LEU A 208 6.50 -15.32 3.83
C LEU A 208 6.24 -16.35 4.93
N VAL A 209 6.36 -17.66 4.63
CA VAL A 209 6.26 -18.74 5.63
C VAL A 209 7.35 -18.58 6.69
N ASP A 210 8.62 -18.37 6.29
CA ASP A 210 9.75 -18.18 7.20
C ASP A 210 9.56 -16.97 8.14
N VAL A 211 9.13 -15.82 7.58
CA VAL A 211 8.84 -14.62 8.37
C VAL A 211 7.65 -14.87 9.32
N SER A 212 6.60 -15.54 8.85
CA SER A 212 5.46 -15.89 9.69
C SER A 212 5.85 -16.80 10.87
N ALA A 213 6.79 -17.70 10.68
CA ALA A 213 7.27 -18.60 11.73
C ALA A 213 8.10 -17.88 12.78
N SER A 214 8.94 -16.94 12.36
CA SER A 214 10.03 -16.37 13.21
C SER A 214 9.73 -14.99 13.79
N CYS A 215 8.75 -14.23 13.22
CA CYS A 215 8.42 -12.88 13.70
C CYS A 215 7.14 -12.89 14.56
N PRO A 216 7.24 -13.06 15.90
CA PRO A 216 6.08 -13.29 16.76
C PRO A 216 5.11 -12.10 16.85
N MET A 217 5.58 -10.90 16.54
CA MET A 217 4.77 -9.67 16.58
C MET A 217 4.13 -9.32 15.24
N LEU A 218 4.34 -10.11 14.19
CA LEU A 218 3.82 -9.82 12.85
C LEU A 218 2.28 -9.90 12.85
N GLU A 219 1.64 -8.78 12.56
CA GLU A 219 0.18 -8.61 12.53
C GLU A 219 -0.36 -8.00 11.24
N SER A 220 0.53 -7.47 10.39
CA SER A 220 0.16 -6.83 9.13
C SER A 220 1.07 -7.29 7.99
N VAL A 221 0.46 -7.79 6.92
CA VAL A 221 1.18 -8.20 5.71
C VAL A 221 0.50 -7.65 4.46
N LEU A 222 1.31 -7.10 3.55
CA LEU A 222 1.00 -6.92 2.13
C LEU A 222 2.07 -7.64 1.32
N TYR A 223 1.69 -8.65 0.57
CA TYR A 223 2.62 -9.50 -0.16
C TYR A 223 2.19 -9.69 -1.61
N PHE A 224 3.05 -9.28 -2.53
CA PHE A 224 2.88 -9.56 -3.95
C PHE A 224 3.73 -10.76 -4.34
N CYS A 225 3.13 -11.73 -5.02
CA CYS A 225 3.83 -12.91 -5.51
C CYS A 225 3.23 -13.41 -6.82
N ARG A 226 3.93 -14.29 -7.51
CA ARG A 226 3.41 -14.93 -8.74
C ARG A 226 2.72 -16.26 -8.45
N ARG A 227 3.09 -16.93 -7.37
CA ARG A 227 2.61 -18.29 -7.03
C ARG A 227 2.34 -18.40 -5.54
N MET A 228 1.37 -19.21 -5.19
CA MET A 228 1.00 -19.50 -3.80
C MET A 228 0.43 -20.92 -3.72
N THR A 229 0.57 -21.56 -2.56
CA THR A 229 -0.07 -22.85 -2.27
C THR A 229 -1.04 -22.74 -1.11
N ASN A 230 -2.04 -23.63 -1.09
CA ASN A 230 -2.94 -23.78 0.05
C ASN A 230 -2.17 -24.12 1.34
N GLU A 231 -1.18 -25.02 1.23
CA GLU A 231 -0.36 -25.46 2.38
C GLU A 231 0.43 -24.31 3.01
N ALA A 232 1.01 -23.43 2.18
CA ALA A 232 1.71 -22.25 2.67
C ALA A 232 0.75 -21.31 3.43
N LEU A 233 -0.43 -21.02 2.88
CA LEU A 233 -1.44 -20.18 3.54
C LEU A 233 -1.95 -20.79 4.86
N ILE A 234 -2.18 -22.11 4.90
CA ILE A 234 -2.56 -22.85 6.11
C ILE A 234 -1.45 -22.75 7.16
N THR A 235 -0.19 -22.91 6.75
CA THR A 235 0.96 -22.78 7.65
C THR A 235 1.10 -21.37 8.21
N ILE A 236 0.95 -20.35 7.36
CA ILE A 236 0.96 -18.95 7.77
C ILE A 236 -0.17 -18.67 8.78
N ALA A 237 -1.37 -19.17 8.52
CA ALA A 237 -2.53 -19.04 9.42
C ALA A 237 -2.26 -19.64 10.81
N LYS A 238 -1.65 -20.83 10.85
CA LYS A 238 -1.25 -21.50 12.10
C LYS A 238 -0.16 -20.73 12.84
N ASN A 239 0.84 -20.22 12.12
CA ASN A 239 1.95 -19.47 12.71
C ASN A 239 1.48 -18.14 13.29
N ARG A 240 0.54 -17.46 12.62
CA ARG A 240 0.12 -16.08 12.94
C ARG A 240 -1.40 -15.91 13.04
N PRO A 241 -2.06 -16.47 14.06
CA PRO A 241 -3.50 -16.28 14.26
C PRO A 241 -3.88 -14.85 14.71
N ASN A 242 -2.90 -14.00 14.95
CA ASN A 242 -3.05 -12.61 15.37
C ASN A 242 -3.07 -11.58 14.23
N PHE A 243 -3.10 -11.99 12.97
CA PHE A 243 -3.21 -11.02 11.87
C PHE A 243 -4.44 -10.13 12.02
N THR A 244 -4.19 -8.83 11.89
CA THR A 244 -5.21 -7.79 11.76
C THR A 244 -5.36 -7.32 10.32
N CYS A 245 -4.29 -7.47 9.52
CA CYS A 245 -4.25 -7.12 8.12
C CYS A 245 -3.51 -8.22 7.33
N PHE A 246 -4.20 -8.88 6.42
CA PHE A 246 -3.61 -9.85 5.51
C PHE A 246 -4.00 -9.52 4.07
N ARG A 247 -3.03 -9.07 3.28
CA ARG A 247 -3.23 -8.67 1.90
C ARG A 247 -2.27 -9.43 1.01
N LEU A 248 -2.79 -10.38 0.28
CA LEU A 248 -2.05 -11.17 -0.70
C LEU A 248 -2.53 -10.83 -2.10
N CYS A 249 -1.60 -10.47 -2.97
CA CYS A 249 -1.86 -10.14 -4.36
C CYS A 249 -1.04 -11.07 -5.25
N ILE A 250 -1.70 -12.01 -5.92
CA ILE A 250 -1.09 -12.85 -6.95
C ILE A 250 -1.13 -12.08 -8.26
N LEU A 251 0.03 -11.86 -8.89
CA LEU A 251 0.18 -10.98 -10.06
C LEU A 251 -0.54 -11.53 -11.30
N GLU A 252 -0.55 -12.86 -11.47
CA GLU A 252 -1.30 -13.51 -12.53
C GLU A 252 -2.70 -13.87 -12.01
N PRO A 253 -3.76 -13.27 -12.54
CA PRO A 253 -5.12 -13.58 -12.13
C PRO A 253 -5.47 -15.04 -12.45
N HIS A 254 -6.41 -15.59 -11.67
CA HIS A 254 -6.88 -16.98 -11.81
C HIS A 254 -5.81 -18.07 -11.57
N THR A 255 -4.65 -17.72 -11.01
CA THR A 255 -3.60 -18.70 -10.68
C THR A 255 -4.08 -19.62 -9.55
N PRO A 256 -4.14 -20.95 -9.79
CA PRO A 256 -4.46 -21.91 -8.76
C PRO A 256 -3.26 -22.17 -7.83
N ASP A 257 -3.46 -22.97 -6.82
CA ASP A 257 -2.36 -23.65 -6.11
C ASP A 257 -1.46 -24.37 -7.14
N TYR A 258 -0.20 -23.95 -7.26
CA TYR A 258 0.66 -24.40 -8.36
C TYR A 258 1.14 -25.84 -8.20
N ILE A 259 0.95 -26.46 -7.02
CA ILE A 259 1.28 -27.88 -6.76
C ILE A 259 0.06 -28.76 -6.99
N THR A 260 -1.09 -28.39 -6.40
CA THR A 260 -2.30 -29.23 -6.41
C THR A 260 -3.26 -28.89 -7.54
N HIS A 261 -3.06 -27.76 -8.23
CA HIS A 261 -3.95 -27.21 -9.25
C HIS A 261 -5.39 -26.95 -8.76
N GLN A 262 -5.59 -26.91 -7.44
CA GLN A 262 -6.87 -26.61 -6.82
C GLN A 262 -7.03 -25.09 -6.58
N PRO A 263 -8.27 -24.60 -6.45
CA PRO A 263 -8.51 -23.24 -5.96
C PRO A 263 -7.83 -22.99 -4.62
N LEU A 264 -7.45 -21.74 -4.36
CA LEU A 264 -6.80 -21.31 -3.11
C LEU A 264 -7.80 -21.12 -1.95
N ASP A 265 -9.02 -21.63 -2.09
CA ASP A 265 -10.10 -21.50 -1.11
C ASP A 265 -9.72 -22.02 0.27
N ALA A 266 -9.06 -23.20 0.34
CA ALA A 266 -8.70 -23.81 1.61
C ALA A 266 -7.66 -22.99 2.38
N GLY A 267 -6.68 -22.44 1.67
CA GLY A 267 -5.63 -21.59 2.26
C GLY A 267 -6.18 -20.29 2.82
N PHE A 268 -6.95 -19.54 2.02
CA PHE A 268 -7.56 -18.30 2.50
C PHE A 268 -8.64 -18.54 3.57
N SER A 269 -9.40 -19.62 3.49
CA SER A 269 -10.33 -20.01 4.57
C SER A 269 -9.61 -20.23 5.87
N ALA A 270 -8.44 -20.90 5.88
CA ALA A 270 -7.64 -21.07 7.08
C ALA A 270 -7.18 -19.74 7.70
N ILE A 271 -6.80 -18.76 6.87
CA ILE A 271 -6.49 -17.39 7.34
C ILE A 271 -7.71 -16.78 8.04
N VAL A 272 -8.88 -16.81 7.41
CA VAL A 272 -10.11 -16.19 7.94
C VAL A 272 -10.60 -16.90 9.22
N GLU A 273 -10.49 -18.22 9.26
CA GLU A 273 -10.92 -19.04 10.39
C GLU A 273 -9.99 -18.91 11.61
N SER A 274 -8.68 -18.74 11.36
CA SER A 274 -7.68 -18.62 12.42
C SER A 274 -7.57 -17.18 12.95
N CYS A 275 -7.59 -16.18 12.07
CA CYS A 275 -7.29 -14.79 12.42
C CYS A 275 -8.55 -14.03 12.84
N LYS A 276 -9.04 -14.27 14.08
CA LYS A 276 -10.27 -13.64 14.60
C LYS A 276 -10.19 -12.11 14.77
N GLY A 277 -8.98 -11.54 14.75
CA GLY A 277 -8.72 -10.11 14.78
C GLY A 277 -8.71 -9.43 13.42
N LEU A 278 -8.93 -10.17 12.33
CA LEU A 278 -8.76 -9.69 10.95
C LEU A 278 -9.71 -8.52 10.63
N ARG A 279 -9.13 -7.39 10.24
CA ARG A 279 -9.85 -6.16 9.86
C ARG A 279 -9.71 -5.84 8.37
N ARG A 280 -8.58 -6.22 7.77
CA ARG A 280 -8.30 -5.96 6.35
C ARG A 280 -7.86 -7.23 5.67
N LEU A 281 -8.53 -7.57 4.58
CA LEU A 281 -8.23 -8.75 3.77
C LEU A 281 -8.19 -8.36 2.30
N SER A 282 -7.14 -8.78 1.58
CA SER A 282 -7.13 -8.79 0.12
C SER A 282 -6.84 -10.19 -0.36
N VAL A 283 -7.63 -10.65 -1.32
CA VAL A 283 -7.55 -11.99 -1.90
C VAL A 283 -7.46 -11.93 -3.41
N SER A 284 -6.66 -12.80 -3.98
CA SER A 284 -6.48 -12.97 -5.42
C SER A 284 -6.03 -14.40 -5.77
N GLY A 285 -5.99 -14.74 -7.05
CA GLY A 285 -5.74 -16.09 -7.54
C GLY A 285 -7.05 -16.79 -7.90
N LEU A 286 -6.97 -18.09 -8.22
CA LEU A 286 -8.15 -18.89 -8.48
C LEU A 286 -8.94 -19.13 -7.19
N LEU A 287 -10.09 -18.50 -7.07
CA LEU A 287 -10.96 -18.54 -5.88
C LEU A 287 -12.40 -18.80 -6.30
N THR A 288 -13.13 -19.57 -5.50
CA THR A 288 -14.53 -19.89 -5.73
C THR A 288 -15.45 -19.31 -4.66
N ASP A 289 -16.76 -19.45 -4.81
CA ASP A 289 -17.76 -19.00 -3.85
C ASP A 289 -17.61 -19.67 -2.46
N ARG A 290 -16.84 -20.76 -2.35
CA ARG A 290 -16.54 -21.43 -1.07
C ARG A 290 -15.75 -20.52 -0.12
N LEU A 291 -14.76 -19.81 -0.65
CA LEU A 291 -14.04 -18.84 0.15
C LEU A 291 -14.96 -17.75 0.69
N PHE A 292 -15.81 -17.18 -0.15
CA PHE A 292 -16.71 -16.10 0.27
C PHE A 292 -17.72 -16.54 1.31
N LYS A 293 -18.17 -17.81 1.24
CA LYS A 293 -18.97 -18.42 2.31
C LYS A 293 -18.20 -18.47 3.65
N SER A 294 -16.93 -18.86 3.60
CA SER A 294 -16.06 -18.87 4.79
C SER A 294 -15.84 -17.46 5.34
N ILE A 295 -15.59 -16.47 4.46
CA ILE A 295 -15.44 -15.05 4.86
C ILE A 295 -16.73 -14.57 5.55
N GLY A 296 -17.90 -14.78 4.95
CA GLY A 296 -19.18 -14.39 5.53
C GLY A 296 -19.49 -15.05 6.87
N ALA A 297 -19.00 -16.29 7.10
CA ALA A 297 -19.24 -17.04 8.32
C ALA A 297 -18.30 -16.68 9.47
N HIS A 298 -17.05 -16.27 9.18
CA HIS A 298 -16.01 -16.19 10.20
C HIS A 298 -15.35 -14.81 10.34
N ALA A 299 -15.52 -13.89 9.38
CA ALA A 299 -14.84 -12.59 9.38
C ALA A 299 -15.69 -11.47 10.00
N ASP A 300 -16.16 -11.67 11.22
CA ASP A 300 -17.07 -10.72 11.93
C ASP A 300 -16.48 -9.32 12.11
N ARG A 301 -15.16 -9.20 12.25
CA ARG A 301 -14.44 -7.95 12.47
C ARG A 301 -13.88 -7.32 11.22
N LEU A 302 -14.13 -7.93 10.06
CA LEU A 302 -13.60 -7.43 8.80
C LEU A 302 -14.20 -6.07 8.43
N GLU A 303 -13.34 -5.08 8.30
CA GLU A 303 -13.72 -3.70 7.98
C GLU A 303 -13.47 -3.36 6.50
N MET A 304 -12.47 -3.98 5.89
CA MET A 304 -12.11 -3.78 4.49
C MET A 304 -11.83 -5.11 3.80
N LEU A 305 -12.48 -5.32 2.66
CA LEU A 305 -12.25 -6.47 1.78
C LEU A 305 -11.96 -5.97 0.36
N SER A 306 -10.88 -6.46 -0.22
CA SER A 306 -10.53 -6.23 -1.62
C SER A 306 -10.44 -7.58 -2.35
N ILE A 307 -11.13 -7.70 -3.47
CA ILE A 307 -11.29 -8.92 -4.24
C ILE A 307 -11.03 -8.60 -5.71
N ALA A 308 -10.19 -9.41 -6.35
CA ALA A 308 -9.99 -9.31 -7.79
C ALA A 308 -9.97 -10.68 -8.45
N PHE A 309 -10.62 -10.80 -9.62
CA PHE A 309 -10.64 -11.99 -10.46
C PHE A 309 -11.12 -13.26 -9.74
N ALA A 310 -12.17 -13.16 -8.91
CA ALA A 310 -12.54 -14.23 -7.99
C ALA A 310 -14.06 -14.47 -7.95
N GLY A 311 -14.45 -15.71 -7.58
CA GLY A 311 -15.83 -16.15 -7.50
C GLY A 311 -16.33 -16.81 -8.78
N ASN A 312 -17.36 -17.63 -8.63
CA ASN A 312 -17.99 -18.34 -9.74
C ASN A 312 -19.40 -17.81 -10.04
N SER A 313 -20.03 -17.10 -9.10
CA SER A 313 -21.41 -16.65 -9.21
C SER A 313 -21.76 -15.52 -8.25
N ASP A 314 -22.96 -15.01 -8.36
CA ASP A 314 -23.56 -14.02 -7.46
C ASP A 314 -23.60 -14.44 -5.97
N LEU A 315 -23.51 -15.72 -5.67
CA LEU A 315 -23.51 -16.22 -4.28
C LEU A 315 -22.32 -15.68 -3.49
N GLY A 316 -21.17 -15.48 -4.12
CA GLY A 316 -20.00 -14.91 -3.48
C GLY A 316 -20.29 -13.54 -2.85
N LEU A 317 -20.85 -12.63 -3.61
CA LEU A 317 -21.21 -11.29 -3.11
C LEU A 317 -22.32 -11.36 -2.06
N HIS A 318 -23.29 -12.25 -2.24
CA HIS A 318 -24.35 -12.45 -1.23
C HIS A 318 -23.76 -12.87 0.13
N TYR A 319 -22.85 -13.84 0.17
CA TYR A 319 -22.22 -14.27 1.42
C TYR A 319 -21.45 -13.15 2.11
N ILE A 320 -20.72 -12.33 1.35
CA ILE A 320 -19.98 -11.19 1.88
C ILE A 320 -20.94 -10.16 2.49
N LEU A 321 -21.91 -9.68 1.73
CA LEU A 321 -22.81 -8.61 2.16
C LEU A 321 -23.73 -9.02 3.30
N SER A 322 -24.17 -10.29 3.34
CA SER A 322 -25.03 -10.80 4.41
C SER A 322 -24.26 -11.19 5.68
N GLY A 323 -23.00 -11.66 5.54
CA GLY A 323 -22.23 -12.22 6.63
C GLY A 323 -21.30 -11.23 7.33
N CYS A 324 -20.59 -10.37 6.60
CA CYS A 324 -19.56 -9.47 7.16
C CYS A 324 -20.19 -8.24 7.84
N LYS A 325 -20.52 -8.37 9.13
CA LYS A 325 -21.27 -7.33 9.88
C LYS A 325 -20.52 -6.01 10.01
N SER A 326 -19.19 -6.05 10.19
CA SER A 326 -18.35 -4.87 10.43
C SER A 326 -17.82 -4.21 9.15
N LEU A 327 -18.16 -4.74 7.97
CA LEU A 327 -17.58 -4.30 6.71
C LEU A 327 -17.97 -2.84 6.40
N LYS A 328 -16.93 -1.99 6.19
CA LYS A 328 -17.04 -0.56 5.90
C LYS A 328 -16.61 -0.22 4.49
N LYS A 329 -15.67 -0.97 3.94
CA LYS A 329 -15.13 -0.75 2.60
C LYS A 329 -15.03 -2.07 1.84
N LEU A 330 -15.60 -2.09 0.64
CA LEU A 330 -15.57 -3.25 -0.25
C LEU A 330 -15.11 -2.80 -1.64
N GLU A 331 -14.04 -3.41 -2.11
CA GLU A 331 -13.45 -3.19 -3.43
C GLU A 331 -13.49 -4.49 -4.21
N ILE A 332 -14.11 -4.47 -5.38
CA ILE A 332 -14.28 -5.64 -6.23
C ILE A 332 -13.88 -5.30 -7.66
N ARG A 333 -13.08 -6.15 -8.27
CA ARG A 333 -12.64 -5.99 -9.64
C ARG A 333 -12.68 -7.31 -10.40
N ASP A 334 -13.18 -7.27 -11.65
CA ASP A 334 -13.21 -8.42 -12.57
C ASP A 334 -13.80 -9.70 -11.93
N CYS A 335 -14.96 -9.55 -11.25
CA CYS A 335 -15.69 -10.64 -10.61
C CYS A 335 -17.08 -10.83 -11.24
N PRO A 336 -17.63 -12.06 -11.25
CA PRO A 336 -18.92 -12.36 -11.88
C PRO A 336 -20.13 -11.88 -11.06
N PHE A 337 -19.95 -10.91 -10.17
CA PHE A 337 -20.97 -10.41 -9.27
C PHE A 337 -21.91 -9.43 -9.98
N GLY A 338 -23.21 -9.66 -9.88
CA GLY A 338 -24.23 -8.90 -10.57
C GLY A 338 -25.28 -8.24 -9.67
N ASP A 339 -26.40 -7.91 -10.26
CA ASP A 339 -27.46 -7.08 -9.68
C ASP A 339 -28.14 -7.71 -8.46
N LYS A 340 -28.42 -9.02 -8.52
CA LYS A 340 -29.28 -9.70 -7.53
C LYS A 340 -28.74 -9.61 -6.11
N PRO A 341 -27.47 -10.00 -5.81
CA PRO A 341 -26.96 -9.92 -4.46
C PRO A 341 -26.80 -8.48 -3.97
N LEU A 342 -26.49 -7.55 -4.87
CA LEU A 342 -26.35 -6.14 -4.54
C LEU A 342 -27.70 -5.55 -4.08
N LEU A 343 -28.76 -5.76 -4.85
CA LEU A 343 -30.10 -5.24 -4.55
C LEU A 343 -30.75 -5.94 -3.35
N ALA A 344 -30.52 -7.24 -3.19
CA ALA A 344 -31.03 -8.01 -2.05
C ALA A 344 -30.41 -7.59 -0.72
N ASN A 345 -29.16 -7.08 -0.74
CA ASN A 345 -28.42 -6.66 0.46
C ASN A 345 -28.22 -5.13 0.51
N ALA A 346 -29.03 -4.35 -0.18
CA ALA A 346 -28.89 -2.89 -0.27
C ALA A 346 -28.81 -2.21 1.10
N ALA A 347 -29.58 -2.66 2.10
CA ALA A 347 -29.54 -2.11 3.46
C ALA A 347 -28.14 -2.18 4.10
N LYS A 348 -27.30 -3.14 3.72
CA LYS A 348 -25.91 -3.22 4.21
C LYS A 348 -25.08 -2.03 3.77
N LEU A 349 -25.33 -1.49 2.59
CA LEU A 349 -24.57 -0.37 2.03
C LEU A 349 -24.79 0.93 2.83
N GLU A 350 -25.90 1.08 3.54
CA GLU A 350 -26.12 2.23 4.42
C GLU A 350 -25.14 2.30 5.60
N THR A 351 -24.61 1.16 6.03
CA THR A 351 -23.61 1.07 7.10
C THR A 351 -22.18 1.11 6.59
N MET A 352 -21.96 0.93 5.29
CA MET A 352 -20.65 0.98 4.65
C MET A 352 -20.23 2.43 4.36
N ARG A 353 -18.93 2.67 4.33
CA ARG A 353 -18.35 3.95 3.89
C ARG A 353 -18.28 4.04 2.38
N SER A 354 -17.86 2.94 1.74
CA SER A 354 -17.76 2.87 0.29
C SER A 354 -17.86 1.45 -0.23
N LEU A 355 -18.45 1.34 -1.42
CA LEU A 355 -18.42 0.18 -2.29
C LEU A 355 -17.86 0.64 -3.63
N TRP A 356 -16.87 -0.07 -4.15
CA TRP A 356 -16.34 0.10 -5.50
C TRP A 356 -16.38 -1.24 -6.22
N MET A 357 -16.99 -1.26 -7.41
CA MET A 357 -17.08 -2.45 -8.26
C MET A 357 -16.72 -2.06 -9.70
N SER A 358 -15.70 -2.70 -10.26
CA SER A 358 -15.24 -2.47 -11.63
C SER A 358 -15.21 -3.77 -12.42
N SER A 359 -15.60 -3.71 -13.69
CA SER A 359 -15.65 -4.87 -14.59
C SER A 359 -16.43 -6.05 -13.98
N CYS A 360 -17.58 -5.76 -13.39
CA CYS A 360 -18.52 -6.74 -12.81
C CYS A 360 -19.79 -6.85 -13.68
N SER A 361 -20.66 -7.81 -13.36
CA SER A 361 -21.89 -8.05 -14.14
C SER A 361 -23.07 -7.17 -13.66
N LEU A 362 -22.83 -5.86 -13.53
CA LEU A 362 -23.85 -4.89 -13.07
C LEU A 362 -24.49 -4.16 -14.23
N THR A 363 -25.79 -3.84 -14.08
CA THR A 363 -26.55 -3.05 -15.04
C THR A 363 -26.85 -1.64 -14.53
N LEU A 364 -27.05 -0.71 -15.46
CA LEU A 364 -27.45 0.67 -15.13
C LEU A 364 -28.79 0.70 -14.39
N GLY A 365 -29.71 -0.21 -14.75
CA GLY A 365 -31.00 -0.35 -14.08
C GLY A 365 -30.89 -0.70 -12.61
N ALA A 366 -29.99 -1.63 -12.26
CA ALA A 366 -29.72 -1.97 -10.86
C ALA A 366 -29.13 -0.78 -10.10
N CYS A 367 -28.20 -0.04 -10.71
CA CYS A 367 -27.59 1.14 -10.09
C CYS A 367 -28.65 2.23 -9.80
N ARG A 368 -29.56 2.49 -10.74
CA ARG A 368 -30.67 3.42 -10.54
C ARG A 368 -31.63 2.95 -9.44
N GLN A 369 -31.94 1.63 -9.38
CA GLN A 369 -32.75 1.08 -8.29
C GLN A 369 -32.05 1.23 -6.94
N LEU A 370 -30.75 1.01 -6.91
CA LEU A 370 -29.94 1.19 -5.71
C LEU A 370 -29.97 2.65 -5.24
N ALA A 371 -29.76 3.62 -6.14
CA ALA A 371 -29.82 5.05 -5.84
C ALA A 371 -31.17 5.48 -5.27
N ARG A 372 -32.27 4.97 -5.85
CA ARG A 372 -33.66 5.23 -5.34
C ARG A 372 -33.86 4.68 -3.92
N LYS A 373 -33.30 3.51 -3.60
CA LYS A 373 -33.40 2.91 -2.26
C LYS A 373 -32.54 3.62 -1.23
N MET A 374 -31.47 4.30 -1.66
CA MET A 374 -30.46 4.91 -0.78
C MET A 374 -30.19 6.37 -1.14
N PRO A 375 -31.16 7.27 -0.96
CA PRO A 375 -31.05 8.69 -1.38
C PRO A 375 -30.00 9.50 -0.59
N ARG A 376 -29.44 8.92 0.48
CA ARG A 376 -28.39 9.54 1.30
C ARG A 376 -26.97 9.18 0.87
N LEU A 377 -26.82 8.31 -0.10
CA LEU A 377 -25.54 7.87 -0.62
C LEU A 377 -25.34 8.46 -2.02
N SER A 378 -24.10 8.81 -2.33
CA SER A 378 -23.68 9.10 -3.69
C SER A 378 -23.53 7.80 -4.45
N VAL A 379 -24.21 7.67 -5.59
CA VAL A 379 -24.11 6.51 -6.48
C VAL A 379 -23.61 7.02 -7.82
N GLU A 380 -22.40 6.68 -8.17
CA GLU A 380 -21.73 7.08 -9.40
C GLU A 380 -21.50 5.87 -10.30
N VAL A 381 -21.78 6.03 -11.57
CA VAL A 381 -21.59 5.01 -12.59
C VAL A 381 -20.59 5.52 -13.62
N MET A 382 -19.56 4.75 -13.89
CA MET A 382 -18.62 5.01 -14.97
C MET A 382 -18.89 4.05 -16.13
N ASN A 383 -18.94 4.59 -17.34
CA ASN A 383 -19.11 3.81 -18.55
C ASN A 383 -17.78 3.66 -19.30
N ASP A 384 -17.63 2.58 -20.08
CA ASP A 384 -16.46 2.38 -20.94
C ASP A 384 -16.33 3.57 -21.91
N PRO A 385 -15.24 4.35 -21.85
CA PRO A 385 -15.04 5.47 -22.78
C PRO A 385 -15.04 5.06 -24.26
N ARG A 386 -14.77 3.79 -24.57
CA ARG A 386 -14.85 3.25 -25.93
C ARG A 386 -16.26 3.00 -26.43
N ARG A 387 -17.26 2.95 -25.56
CA ARG A 387 -18.68 2.83 -25.87
C ARG A 387 -19.45 4.13 -25.73
N ALA A 388 -18.82 5.22 -25.31
CA ALA A 388 -19.44 6.52 -25.04
C ALA A 388 -19.80 7.29 -26.32
N CYS A 389 -20.58 6.66 -27.22
CA CYS A 389 -21.40 7.39 -28.18
C CYS A 389 -22.68 7.81 -27.46
N SER A 390 -22.63 8.92 -26.73
CA SER A 390 -23.71 9.55 -25.95
C SER A 390 -24.23 8.75 -24.74
N LEU A 391 -23.98 9.30 -23.53
CA LEU A 391 -24.57 8.85 -22.26
C LEU A 391 -26.11 8.75 -22.31
N ASP A 392 -26.75 9.54 -23.16
CA ASP A 392 -28.20 9.59 -23.32
C ASP A 392 -28.82 8.34 -23.99
N SER A 393 -28.00 7.47 -24.59
CA SER A 393 -28.45 6.25 -25.26
C SER A 393 -28.41 4.98 -24.42
N LEU A 394 -27.94 5.06 -23.14
CA LEU A 394 -27.84 3.90 -22.28
C LEU A 394 -29.22 3.46 -21.75
N THR A 395 -29.56 2.20 -22.00
CA THR A 395 -30.73 1.56 -21.45
C THR A 395 -30.49 1.04 -20.05
N ASP A 396 -31.55 0.72 -19.32
CA ASP A 396 -31.44 0.13 -17.98
C ASP A 396 -30.73 -1.23 -17.96
N GLU A 397 -30.71 -1.93 -19.09
CA GLU A 397 -30.01 -3.22 -19.25
C GLU A 397 -28.53 -3.06 -19.69
N SER A 398 -28.08 -1.83 -19.98
CA SER A 398 -26.71 -1.60 -20.38
C SER A 398 -25.73 -1.94 -19.24
N PRO A 399 -24.67 -2.72 -19.52
CA PRO A 399 -23.64 -2.99 -18.52
C PRO A 399 -22.88 -1.70 -18.21
N ILE A 400 -22.49 -1.55 -16.94
CA ILE A 400 -21.62 -0.47 -16.49
C ILE A 400 -20.18 -0.95 -16.39
N GLU A 401 -19.22 -0.07 -16.57
CA GLU A 401 -17.80 -0.39 -16.33
C GLU A 401 -17.50 -0.40 -14.83
N THR A 402 -17.91 0.65 -14.14
CA THR A 402 -17.63 0.82 -12.71
C THR A 402 -18.82 1.43 -11.98
N LEU A 403 -19.16 0.86 -10.84
CA LEU A 403 -20.09 1.40 -9.85
C LEU A 403 -19.29 1.88 -8.64
N TYR A 404 -19.54 3.11 -8.20
CA TYR A 404 -19.03 3.64 -6.96
C TYR A 404 -20.16 4.15 -6.08
N VAL A 405 -20.28 3.62 -4.87
CA VAL A 405 -21.29 4.00 -3.87
C VAL A 405 -20.57 4.46 -2.60
N TYR A 406 -20.82 5.69 -2.16
CA TYR A 406 -20.15 6.24 -1.00
C TYR A 406 -20.98 7.33 -0.32
N ARG A 407 -20.58 7.65 0.93
CA ARG A 407 -21.15 8.76 1.66
C ARG A 407 -20.12 9.89 1.76
N THR A 408 -20.51 11.08 1.36
CA THR A 408 -19.69 12.28 1.52
C THR A 408 -20.39 13.29 2.44
N ILE A 409 -19.59 14.04 3.21
CA ILE A 409 -20.06 15.16 4.04
C ILE A 409 -20.23 16.42 3.16
N ALA A 410 -19.45 16.51 2.09
CA ALA A 410 -19.42 17.68 1.20
C ALA A 410 -20.60 17.74 0.19
N GLY A 411 -21.47 16.70 0.13
CA GLY A 411 -22.51 16.58 -0.87
C GLY A 411 -22.02 16.00 -2.20
N PRO A 412 -22.83 16.07 -3.27
CA PRO A 412 -22.46 15.59 -4.60
C PRO A 412 -21.23 16.32 -5.14
N ARG A 413 -20.41 15.60 -5.90
CA ARG A 413 -19.24 16.18 -6.57
C ARG A 413 -19.66 17.20 -7.63
N SER A 414 -19.10 18.40 -7.58
CA SER A 414 -19.30 19.43 -8.62
C SER A 414 -18.31 19.30 -9.79
N ASP A 415 -17.23 18.52 -9.60
CA ASP A 415 -16.12 18.31 -10.52
C ASP A 415 -16.21 16.92 -11.23
N THR A 416 -17.39 16.33 -11.30
CA THR A 416 -17.59 15.02 -11.91
C THR A 416 -17.15 14.99 -13.36
N PRO A 417 -16.20 14.12 -13.76
CA PRO A 417 -15.79 13.96 -15.15
C PRO A 417 -16.96 13.53 -16.05
N ALA A 418 -16.90 13.89 -17.34
CA ALA A 418 -17.97 13.58 -18.31
C ALA A 418 -18.26 12.06 -18.49
N CYS A 419 -17.30 11.20 -18.14
CA CYS A 419 -17.46 9.73 -18.18
C CYS A 419 -18.19 9.16 -16.95
N VAL A 420 -18.46 9.98 -15.93
CA VAL A 420 -19.13 9.56 -14.69
C VAL A 420 -20.53 10.13 -14.63
N GLN A 421 -21.52 9.26 -14.47
CA GLN A 421 -22.91 9.63 -14.29
C GLN A 421 -23.31 9.47 -12.81
N ILE A 422 -23.86 10.51 -12.22
CA ILE A 422 -24.51 10.43 -10.90
C ILE A 422 -25.95 9.96 -11.13
N VAL A 423 -26.37 8.85 -10.52
CA VAL A 423 -27.67 8.21 -10.69
C VAL A 423 -28.56 8.35 -9.47
#